data_8c7e7b6ce31a44f47d9fce6b9f8df31f
#
_entry.id   8c7e7b6ce31a44f47d9fce6b9f8df31f
#
_cell.length_a   1.000
_cell.length_b   1.000
_cell.length_c   1.000
_cell.angle_alpha   90.00
_cell.angle_beta   90.00
_cell.angle_gamma   90.00
#
_symmetry.space_group_name_H-M   'P 1'
#
loop_
_entity.id
_entity.type
_entity.pdbx_description
1 polymer ?
#
loop_
_entity_poly.entity_id
_entity_poly.type
_entity_poly.pdbx_seq_one_letter_code
_entity_poly.pdbx_strand_id
1 'polypeptide(L)'
;MKANKNKYFVAAKHNTDTLVVYFSAKGLQANGILTKGNTAILAENIAEQLNADLFELVSNDKHYPDDYRPLLEISKKDIESNARPMYQEDVPDFAKYNKVFIGGPAWYFYWPMINYTFLDKHDLTNKTLIPFATHAGSGLKGIDDHLIEMYPKNKVLKGISINGFDTQTDKDHVKTVVNNWLKEILG
;
A
#
# COMPACT_ATOMS: atom_id res chain seq x y z
N MET A 1 29.12 -9.78 12.17
CA MET A 1 28.45 -9.03 11.07
C MET A 1 27.17 -8.46 11.63
N LYS A 2 27.01 -7.13 11.74
CA LYS A 2 25.72 -6.51 12.07
C LYS A 2 24.81 -6.72 10.85
N ALA A 3 23.73 -7.48 11.04
CA ALA A 3 22.68 -7.59 10.03
C ALA A 3 22.19 -6.17 9.71
N ASN A 4 22.34 -5.74 8.48
CA ASN A 4 21.80 -4.48 8.01
C ASN A 4 20.27 -4.60 8.16
N LYS A 5 19.69 -3.95 9.18
CA LYS A 5 18.25 -3.99 9.39
C LYS A 5 17.59 -3.22 8.25
N ASN A 6 16.77 -3.92 7.46
CA ASN A 6 15.93 -3.29 6.45
C ASN A 6 15.11 -2.18 7.12
N LYS A 7 15.37 -0.92 6.77
CA LYS A 7 14.77 0.25 7.44
C LYS A 7 13.31 0.49 7.05
N TYR A 8 12.87 -0.17 5.99
CA TYR A 8 11.50 -0.07 5.47
C TYR A 8 10.62 -1.24 5.91
N PHE A 9 11.18 -2.18 6.68
CA PHE A 9 10.49 -3.35 7.18
C PHE A 9 10.32 -3.29 8.70
N VAL A 10 9.08 -3.41 9.16
CA VAL A 10 8.72 -3.51 10.57
C VAL A 10 8.11 -4.88 10.81
N ALA A 11 8.82 -5.71 11.56
CA ALA A 11 8.32 -7.03 11.93
C ALA A 11 7.16 -6.92 12.93
N ALA A 12 6.18 -7.81 12.80
CA ALA A 12 5.13 -8.03 13.78
C ALA A 12 5.70 -8.43 15.15
N LYS A 13 4.91 -8.24 16.21
CA LYS A 13 5.31 -8.63 17.58
C LYS A 13 5.40 -10.15 17.73
N HIS A 14 4.60 -10.89 17.00
CA HIS A 14 4.53 -12.34 16.99
C HIS A 14 4.67 -12.86 15.56
N ASN A 15 5.01 -14.13 15.41
CA ASN A 15 5.11 -14.74 14.10
C ASN A 15 3.79 -14.62 13.33
N THR A 16 3.88 -14.26 12.04
CA THR A 16 2.74 -13.97 11.19
C THR A 16 2.95 -14.46 9.76
N ASP A 17 1.88 -14.87 9.10
CA ASP A 17 1.82 -15.17 7.67
C ASP A 17 1.20 -14.04 6.84
N THR A 18 1.05 -12.86 7.45
CA THR A 18 0.39 -11.70 6.86
C THR A 18 1.37 -10.56 6.68
N LEU A 19 1.42 -10.02 5.47
CA LEU A 19 2.21 -8.85 5.10
C LEU A 19 1.27 -7.69 4.73
N VAL A 20 1.58 -6.51 5.21
CA VAL A 20 1.03 -5.24 4.72
C VAL A 20 2.13 -4.51 3.97
N VAL A 21 2.01 -4.41 2.66
CA VAL A 21 2.94 -3.68 1.80
C VAL A 21 2.28 -2.44 1.22
N TYR A 22 2.99 -1.32 1.21
CA TYR A 22 2.40 -0.07 0.77
C TYR A 22 3.43 0.92 0.23
N PHE A 23 2.96 1.79 -0.67
CA PHE A 23 3.61 3.06 -0.98
C PHE A 23 2.84 4.20 -0.33
N SER A 24 3.55 5.23 0.14
CA SER A 24 2.91 6.43 0.70
C SER A 24 3.64 7.70 0.30
N ALA A 25 2.90 8.67 -0.22
CA ALA A 25 3.42 10.00 -0.52
C ALA A 25 3.34 10.91 0.71
N LYS A 26 4.38 11.71 0.91
CA LYS A 26 4.48 12.76 1.94
C LYS A 26 4.80 14.11 1.29
N GLY A 27 5.07 15.13 2.09
CA GLY A 27 5.30 16.47 1.58
C GLY A 27 4.01 17.20 1.22
N LEU A 28 4.02 18.04 0.20
CA LEU A 28 2.83 18.76 -0.25
C LEU A 28 1.90 17.82 -1.01
N GLN A 29 0.73 17.55 -0.44
CA GLN A 29 -0.31 16.70 -0.99
C GLN A 29 -1.63 17.45 -1.14
N ALA A 30 -2.66 16.79 -1.71
CA ALA A 30 -3.99 17.40 -1.91
C ALA A 30 -4.62 17.93 -0.61
N ASN A 31 -4.32 17.32 0.53
CA ASN A 31 -4.81 17.69 1.86
C ASN A 31 -3.78 18.46 2.72
N GLY A 32 -2.77 19.07 2.10
CA GLY A 32 -1.78 19.91 2.77
C GLY A 32 -0.37 19.31 2.84
N ILE A 33 0.46 19.89 3.71
CA ILE A 33 1.84 19.41 3.92
C ILE A 33 1.82 18.26 4.95
N LEU A 34 2.21 17.08 4.52
CA LEU A 34 2.20 15.86 5.33
C LEU A 34 3.61 15.46 5.74
N THR A 35 3.85 15.33 7.03
CA THR A 35 5.07 14.71 7.58
C THR A 35 5.03 13.19 7.48
N LYS A 36 3.82 12.61 7.56
CA LYS A 36 3.50 11.20 7.36
C LYS A 36 2.38 11.10 6.33
N GLY A 37 2.59 10.33 5.29
CA GLY A 37 1.61 10.17 4.22
C GLY A 37 0.35 9.43 4.66
N ASN A 38 -0.76 9.71 3.99
CA ASN A 38 -2.08 9.16 4.33
C ASN A 38 -2.09 7.63 4.31
N THR A 39 -1.50 7.02 3.27
CA THR A 39 -1.46 5.57 3.13
C THR A 39 -0.61 4.90 4.22
N ALA A 40 0.48 5.55 4.69
CA ALA A 40 1.27 5.04 5.80
C ALA A 40 0.44 4.90 7.08
N ILE A 41 -0.41 5.90 7.38
CA ILE A 41 -1.29 5.86 8.54
C ILE A 41 -2.30 4.69 8.44
N LEU A 42 -2.89 4.51 7.26
CA LEU A 42 -3.82 3.40 7.03
C LEU A 42 -3.12 2.04 7.11
N ALA A 43 -1.95 1.90 6.48
CA ALA A 43 -1.17 0.66 6.48
C ALA A 43 -0.72 0.24 7.88
N GLU A 44 -0.23 1.19 8.68
CA GLU A 44 0.13 0.94 10.08
C GLU A 44 -1.06 0.49 10.92
N ASN A 45 -2.22 1.12 10.70
CA ASN A 45 -3.45 0.75 11.40
C ASN A 45 -3.89 -0.69 11.07
N ILE A 46 -3.81 -1.08 9.79
CA ILE A 46 -4.09 -2.45 9.35
C ILE A 46 -3.09 -3.43 9.99
N ALA A 47 -1.80 -3.12 9.90
CA ALA A 47 -0.74 -4.00 10.42
C ALA A 47 -0.81 -4.16 11.95
N GLU A 48 -1.10 -3.10 12.68
CA GLU A 48 -1.28 -3.15 14.15
C GLU A 48 -2.46 -4.04 14.54
N GLN A 49 -3.61 -3.89 13.89
CA GLN A 49 -4.81 -4.66 14.22
C GLN A 49 -4.67 -6.15 13.88
N LEU A 50 -3.87 -6.49 12.87
CA LEU A 50 -3.63 -7.87 12.43
C LEU A 50 -2.39 -8.50 13.06
N ASN A 51 -1.56 -7.75 13.77
CA ASN A 51 -0.20 -8.17 14.12
C ASN A 51 0.55 -8.68 12.87
N ALA A 52 0.52 -7.90 11.80
CA ALA A 52 1.13 -8.22 10.51
C ALA A 52 2.51 -7.57 10.36
N ASP A 53 3.37 -8.18 9.56
CA ASP A 53 4.60 -7.54 9.09
C ASP A 53 4.24 -6.37 8.16
N LEU A 54 4.99 -5.27 8.26
CA LEU A 54 4.75 -4.04 7.52
C LEU A 54 5.97 -3.68 6.67
N PHE A 55 5.73 -3.38 5.39
CA PHE A 55 6.80 -3.02 4.45
C PHE A 55 6.43 -1.80 3.60
N GLU A 56 7.27 -0.76 3.65
CA GLU A 56 7.11 0.44 2.86
C GLU A 56 7.90 0.35 1.55
N LEU A 57 7.22 0.57 0.42
CA LEU A 57 7.86 0.73 -0.88
C LEU A 57 8.40 2.16 -1.00
N VAL A 58 9.70 2.30 -0.98
CA VAL A 58 10.38 3.59 -1.13
C VAL A 58 11.13 3.60 -2.46
N SER A 59 10.76 4.53 -3.34
CA SER A 59 11.36 4.59 -4.68
C SER A 59 12.85 4.89 -4.65
N ASN A 60 13.56 4.33 -5.62
CA ASN A 60 14.94 4.72 -5.90
C ASN A 60 14.97 6.16 -6.46
N ASP A 61 16.11 6.84 -6.24
CA ASP A 61 16.42 8.12 -6.88
C ASP A 61 15.33 9.20 -6.77
N LYS A 62 14.51 9.13 -5.70
CA LYS A 62 13.39 10.05 -5.49
C LYS A 62 12.48 10.16 -6.71
N HIS A 63 12.19 9.05 -7.37
CA HIS A 63 11.32 8.99 -8.54
C HIS A 63 10.00 9.74 -8.33
N TYR A 64 9.41 9.62 -7.14
CA TYR A 64 8.23 10.39 -6.74
C TYR A 64 8.64 11.60 -5.89
N PRO A 65 8.44 12.83 -6.37
CA PRO A 65 8.77 14.05 -5.62
C PRO A 65 7.79 14.30 -4.47
N ASP A 66 8.25 15.11 -3.49
CA ASP A 66 7.46 15.52 -2.34
C ASP A 66 6.49 16.69 -2.65
N ASP A 67 6.35 17.10 -3.92
CA ASP A 67 5.46 18.15 -4.39
C ASP A 67 4.34 17.57 -5.25
N TYR A 68 3.10 17.93 -4.92
CA TYR A 68 1.87 17.34 -5.45
C TYR A 68 1.75 17.44 -6.98
N ARG A 69 2.06 18.60 -7.57
CA ARG A 69 1.91 18.77 -9.03
C ARG A 69 2.89 17.92 -9.83
N PRO A 70 4.21 17.99 -9.60
CA PRO A 70 5.17 17.13 -10.25
C PRO A 70 4.90 15.63 -9.97
N LEU A 71 4.41 15.30 -8.78
CA LEU A 71 4.02 13.94 -8.41
C LEU A 71 2.92 13.40 -9.31
N LEU A 72 1.86 14.19 -9.56
CA LEU A 72 0.77 13.81 -10.45
C LEU A 72 1.22 13.66 -11.91
N GLU A 73 2.09 14.54 -12.39
CA GLU A 73 2.64 14.47 -13.76
C GLU A 73 3.45 13.20 -13.97
N ILE A 74 4.33 12.85 -13.02
CA ILE A 74 5.11 11.61 -13.06
C ILE A 74 4.19 10.40 -12.97
N SER A 75 3.23 10.40 -12.06
CA SER A 75 2.28 9.32 -11.89
C SER A 75 1.49 9.04 -13.18
N LYS A 76 1.00 10.09 -13.85
CA LYS A 76 0.32 9.97 -15.14
C LYS A 76 1.22 9.36 -16.21
N LYS A 77 2.45 9.87 -16.34
CA LYS A 77 3.45 9.37 -17.28
C LYS A 77 3.79 7.90 -17.02
N ASP A 78 3.96 7.52 -15.76
CA ASP A 78 4.25 6.15 -15.37
C ASP A 78 3.12 5.20 -15.78
N ILE A 79 1.86 5.60 -15.57
CA ILE A 79 0.69 4.82 -15.98
C ILE A 79 0.64 4.67 -17.50
N GLU A 80 0.77 5.77 -18.25
CA GLU A 80 0.72 5.78 -19.71
C GLU A 80 1.82 4.92 -20.35
N SER A 81 3.01 4.89 -19.75
CA SER A 81 4.15 4.09 -20.22
C SER A 81 4.21 2.68 -19.60
N ASN A 82 3.27 2.32 -18.74
CA ASN A 82 3.31 1.10 -17.95
C ASN A 82 4.65 0.91 -17.22
N ALA A 83 5.19 1.99 -16.63
CA ALA A 83 6.47 2.01 -15.98
C ALA A 83 6.54 1.07 -14.77
N ARG A 84 7.76 0.68 -14.40
CA ARG A 84 8.04 -0.12 -13.20
C ARG A 84 9.14 0.55 -12.37
N PRO A 85 8.83 1.66 -11.68
CA PRO A 85 9.81 2.34 -10.83
C PRO A 85 10.35 1.39 -9.77
N MET A 86 11.67 1.35 -9.64
CA MET A 86 12.33 0.46 -8.68
C MET A 86 12.21 1.01 -7.25
N TYR A 87 12.17 0.12 -6.28
CA TYR A 87 12.23 0.44 -4.86
C TYR A 87 13.52 -0.05 -4.21
N GLN A 88 13.89 0.56 -3.07
CA GLN A 88 15.25 0.47 -2.51
C GLN A 88 15.60 -0.91 -1.94
N GLU A 89 14.84 -1.40 -1.00
CA GLU A 89 15.08 -2.67 -0.33
C GLU A 89 13.93 -3.63 -0.63
N ASP A 90 14.09 -4.90 -0.34
CA ASP A 90 13.03 -5.87 -0.54
C ASP A 90 12.52 -6.45 0.77
N VAL A 91 11.29 -6.94 0.74
CA VAL A 91 10.71 -7.62 1.90
C VAL A 91 11.45 -8.92 2.18
N PRO A 92 11.92 -9.16 3.42
CA PRO A 92 12.60 -10.39 3.74
C PRO A 92 11.62 -11.58 3.75
N ASP A 93 12.08 -12.73 3.24
CA ASP A 93 11.37 -14.01 3.31
C ASP A 93 9.91 -13.93 2.83
N PHE A 94 9.69 -13.36 1.64
CA PHE A 94 8.35 -13.16 1.08
C PHE A 94 7.53 -14.47 0.98
N ALA A 95 8.20 -15.60 0.79
CA ALA A 95 7.54 -16.91 0.64
C ALA A 95 6.66 -17.30 1.84
N LYS A 96 6.99 -16.84 3.05
CA LYS A 96 6.23 -17.18 4.27
C LYS A 96 4.82 -16.60 4.34
N TYR A 97 4.53 -15.55 3.55
CA TYR A 97 3.23 -14.87 3.63
C TYR A 97 2.16 -15.57 2.80
N ASN A 98 1.01 -15.82 3.41
CA ASN A 98 -0.19 -16.34 2.75
C ASN A 98 -1.20 -15.24 2.43
N LYS A 99 -1.18 -14.15 3.19
CA LYS A 99 -2.04 -12.98 3.00
C LYS A 99 -1.18 -11.75 2.74
N VAL A 100 -1.45 -11.05 1.64
CA VAL A 100 -0.76 -9.84 1.24
C VAL A 100 -1.77 -8.71 1.08
N PHE A 101 -1.75 -7.80 2.04
CA PHE A 101 -2.42 -6.51 1.94
C PHE A 101 -1.53 -5.58 1.13
N ILE A 102 -2.04 -5.03 0.04
CA ILE A 102 -1.27 -4.13 -0.81
C ILE A 102 -2.00 -2.82 -0.99
N GLY A 103 -1.28 -1.70 -0.81
CA GLY A 103 -1.90 -0.40 -0.85
C GLY A 103 -1.03 0.76 -1.27
N GLY A 104 -1.71 1.85 -1.61
CA GLY A 104 -1.12 3.09 -2.06
C GLY A 104 -2.19 4.18 -2.17
N PRO A 105 -1.80 5.43 -2.47
CA PRO A 105 -2.75 6.45 -2.86
C PRO A 105 -3.39 6.08 -4.21
N ALA A 106 -4.67 6.40 -4.38
CA ALA A 106 -5.36 6.24 -5.66
C ALA A 106 -5.04 7.43 -6.56
N TRP A 107 -4.20 7.24 -7.56
CA TRP A 107 -3.86 8.20 -8.59
C TRP A 107 -4.41 7.75 -9.95
N TYR A 108 -5.30 8.53 -10.54
CA TYR A 108 -5.93 8.21 -11.83
C TYR A 108 -6.53 6.79 -11.90
N PHE A 109 -7.13 6.32 -10.80
CA PHE A 109 -7.72 4.97 -10.64
C PHE A 109 -6.71 3.81 -10.56
N TYR A 110 -5.43 4.10 -10.40
CA TYR A 110 -4.35 3.14 -10.19
C TYR A 110 -3.67 3.39 -8.84
N TRP A 111 -2.97 2.39 -8.33
CA TRP A 111 -1.87 2.65 -7.40
C TRP A 111 -0.70 3.29 -8.14
N PRO A 112 0.24 3.94 -7.43
CA PRO A 112 1.54 4.28 -7.99
C PRO A 112 2.20 3.06 -8.62
N MET A 113 2.87 3.24 -9.76
CA MET A 113 3.39 2.12 -10.54
C MET A 113 4.49 1.31 -9.82
N ILE A 114 5.06 1.84 -8.75
CA ILE A 114 5.95 1.11 -7.84
C ILE A 114 5.26 -0.08 -7.15
N ASN A 115 3.95 0.00 -6.89
CA ASN A 115 3.17 -1.12 -6.36
C ASN A 115 3.11 -2.28 -7.36
N TYR A 116 2.98 -1.96 -8.65
CA TYR A 116 3.00 -2.97 -9.72
C TYR A 116 4.40 -3.56 -9.91
N THR A 117 5.46 -2.79 -9.67
CA THR A 117 6.83 -3.34 -9.60
C THR A 117 6.95 -4.42 -8.52
N PHE A 118 6.36 -4.18 -7.35
CA PHE A 118 6.34 -5.17 -6.27
C PHE A 118 5.53 -6.42 -6.67
N LEU A 119 4.35 -6.23 -7.26
CA LEU A 119 3.50 -7.32 -7.72
C LEU A 119 4.17 -8.19 -8.79
N ASP A 120 4.88 -7.58 -9.74
CA ASP A 120 5.58 -8.29 -10.81
C ASP A 120 6.82 -9.05 -10.31
N LYS A 121 7.44 -8.55 -9.24
CA LYS A 121 8.69 -9.12 -8.70
C LYS A 121 8.47 -10.36 -7.86
N HIS A 122 7.34 -10.48 -7.19
CA HIS A 122 7.08 -11.53 -6.21
C HIS A 122 6.14 -12.60 -6.73
N ASP A 123 6.39 -13.86 -6.37
CA ASP A 123 5.45 -14.95 -6.63
C ASP A 123 4.25 -14.87 -5.70
N LEU A 124 3.12 -14.48 -6.27
CA LEU A 124 1.83 -14.36 -5.57
C LEU A 124 0.96 -15.60 -5.69
N THR A 125 1.45 -16.68 -6.31
CA THR A 125 0.69 -17.92 -6.48
C THR A 125 0.17 -18.44 -5.13
N ASN A 126 -1.10 -18.79 -5.08
CA ASN A 126 -1.81 -19.28 -3.89
C ASN A 126 -1.89 -18.29 -2.70
N LYS A 127 -1.50 -17.04 -2.87
CA LYS A 127 -1.66 -16.02 -1.82
C LYS A 127 -3.03 -15.35 -1.92
N THR A 128 -3.59 -14.99 -0.78
CA THR A 128 -4.79 -14.13 -0.70
C THR A 128 -4.35 -12.68 -0.80
N LEU A 129 -4.91 -11.94 -1.75
CA LEU A 129 -4.58 -10.54 -2.02
C LEU A 129 -5.70 -9.64 -1.50
N ILE A 130 -5.33 -8.57 -0.80
CA ILE A 130 -6.28 -7.66 -0.18
C ILE A 130 -5.89 -6.22 -0.51
N PRO A 131 -6.61 -5.55 -1.44
CA PRO A 131 -6.29 -4.17 -1.83
C PRO A 131 -6.73 -3.15 -0.78
N PHE A 132 -5.94 -2.09 -0.61
CA PHE A 132 -6.38 -0.90 0.11
C PHE A 132 -5.85 0.37 -0.53
N ALA A 133 -6.55 1.49 -0.34
CA ALA A 133 -6.13 2.77 -0.87
C ALA A 133 -6.51 3.94 0.02
N THR A 134 -5.76 5.04 -0.11
CA THR A 134 -6.21 6.36 0.30
C THR A 134 -6.51 7.21 -0.93
N HIS A 135 -7.50 8.08 -0.85
CA HIS A 135 -7.97 8.87 -1.98
C HIS A 135 -8.38 10.28 -1.59
N ALA A 136 -8.58 11.14 -2.58
CA ALA A 136 -9.14 12.48 -2.41
C ALA A 136 -10.58 12.60 -3.01
N GLY A 137 -11.32 11.45 -3.04
CA GLY A 137 -12.69 11.40 -3.56
C GLY A 137 -12.97 10.24 -4.52
N SER A 138 -11.96 9.57 -5.09
CA SER A 138 -12.14 8.50 -6.10
C SER A 138 -12.56 7.14 -5.52
N GLY A 139 -12.32 6.91 -4.23
CA GLY A 139 -12.50 5.57 -3.63
C GLY A 139 -11.44 4.58 -4.12
N LEU A 140 -11.77 3.29 -4.06
CA LEU A 140 -10.94 2.18 -4.53
C LEU A 140 -11.16 1.87 -6.04
N LYS A 141 -12.10 2.55 -6.69
CA LYS A 141 -12.58 2.28 -8.05
C LYS A 141 -11.43 2.06 -9.04
N GLY A 142 -11.46 0.93 -9.72
CA GLY A 142 -10.48 0.52 -10.73
C GLY A 142 -9.28 -0.23 -10.17
N ILE A 143 -8.86 0.02 -8.93
CA ILE A 143 -7.68 -0.61 -8.31
C ILE A 143 -7.94 -2.09 -8.02
N ASP A 144 -9.08 -2.40 -7.43
CA ASP A 144 -9.51 -3.78 -7.14
C ASP A 144 -9.78 -4.56 -8.43
N ASP A 145 -10.41 -3.95 -9.44
CA ASP A 145 -10.63 -4.56 -10.74
C ASP A 145 -9.31 -4.94 -11.42
N HIS A 146 -8.32 -4.02 -11.44
CA HIS A 146 -6.99 -4.29 -12.00
C HIS A 146 -6.29 -5.45 -11.28
N LEU A 147 -6.41 -5.52 -9.94
CA LEU A 147 -5.79 -6.62 -9.19
C LEU A 147 -6.44 -7.96 -9.52
N ILE A 148 -7.76 -8.01 -9.66
CA ILE A 148 -8.50 -9.22 -10.06
C ILE A 148 -8.12 -9.65 -11.49
N GLU A 149 -8.03 -8.71 -12.41
CA GLU A 149 -7.64 -8.96 -13.80
C GLU A 149 -6.21 -9.50 -13.92
N MET A 150 -5.27 -8.94 -13.15
CA MET A 150 -3.87 -9.39 -13.12
C MET A 150 -3.71 -10.78 -12.48
N TYR A 151 -4.53 -11.10 -11.49
CA TYR A 151 -4.41 -12.33 -10.70
C TYR A 151 -5.72 -13.13 -10.63
N PRO A 152 -6.25 -13.59 -11.78
CA PRO A 152 -7.58 -14.23 -11.86
C PRO A 152 -7.66 -15.58 -11.14
N LYS A 153 -6.52 -16.16 -10.77
CA LYS A 153 -6.43 -17.42 -10.03
C LYS A 153 -6.26 -17.22 -8.53
N ASN A 154 -5.98 -16.01 -8.08
CA ASN A 154 -5.81 -15.71 -6.68
C ASN A 154 -7.16 -15.40 -6.01
N LYS A 155 -7.25 -15.67 -4.73
CA LYS A 155 -8.34 -15.14 -3.92
C LYS A 155 -8.07 -13.66 -3.66
N VAL A 156 -8.87 -12.78 -4.25
CA VAL A 156 -8.86 -11.36 -3.97
C VAL A 156 -10.03 -11.04 -3.06
N LEU A 157 -9.77 -10.52 -1.87
CA LEU A 157 -10.81 -10.11 -0.93
C LEU A 157 -11.25 -8.67 -1.18
N LYS A 158 -12.44 -8.32 -0.68
CA LYS A 158 -12.97 -6.96 -0.72
C LYS A 158 -11.99 -5.97 -0.11
N GLY A 159 -11.58 -4.98 -0.87
CA GLY A 159 -10.67 -3.94 -0.43
C GLY A 159 -11.33 -2.86 0.43
N ILE A 160 -10.49 -1.97 0.97
CA ILE A 160 -10.92 -0.76 1.67
C ILE A 160 -10.29 0.48 1.05
N SER A 161 -11.03 1.58 1.03
CA SER A 161 -10.47 2.89 0.73
C SER A 161 -10.92 3.93 1.74
N ILE A 162 -10.01 4.82 2.13
CA ILE A 162 -10.27 5.89 3.10
C ILE A 162 -9.84 7.23 2.51
N ASN A 163 -10.64 8.26 2.73
CA ASN A 163 -10.28 9.61 2.33
C ASN A 163 -9.00 10.04 3.07
N GLY A 164 -8.02 10.56 2.34
CA GLY A 164 -6.76 10.98 2.91
C GLY A 164 -6.90 12.09 3.97
N PHE A 165 -7.92 12.93 3.88
CA PHE A 165 -8.20 13.92 4.91
C PHE A 165 -8.56 13.24 6.25
N ASP A 166 -9.42 12.21 6.22
CA ASP A 166 -9.85 11.49 7.42
C ASP A 166 -8.67 10.78 8.11
N THR A 167 -7.71 10.26 7.34
CA THR A 167 -6.51 9.62 7.93
C THR A 167 -5.68 10.57 8.79
N GLN A 168 -5.68 11.86 8.49
CA GLN A 168 -4.94 12.88 9.22
C GLN A 168 -5.74 13.46 10.41
N THR A 169 -7.05 13.55 10.30
CA THR A 169 -7.90 14.34 11.21
C THR A 169 -8.75 13.49 12.15
N ASP A 170 -9.09 12.26 11.77
CA ASP A 170 -9.98 11.39 12.55
C ASP A 170 -9.45 9.96 12.67
N LYS A 171 -8.41 9.80 13.47
CA LYS A 171 -7.73 8.50 13.68
C LYS A 171 -8.63 7.44 14.32
N ASP A 172 -9.56 7.84 15.20
CA ASP A 172 -10.45 6.91 15.87
C ASP A 172 -11.51 6.37 14.90
N HIS A 173 -12.02 7.22 14.02
CA HIS A 173 -12.88 6.79 12.92
C HIS A 173 -12.17 5.81 12.00
N VAL A 174 -10.96 6.14 11.55
CA VAL A 174 -10.15 5.25 10.69
C VAL A 174 -9.94 3.89 11.36
N LYS A 175 -9.56 3.88 12.63
CA LYS A 175 -9.37 2.64 13.40
C LYS A 175 -10.65 1.80 13.46
N THR A 176 -11.78 2.43 13.68
CA THR A 176 -13.09 1.76 13.76
C THR A 176 -13.49 1.18 12.41
N VAL A 177 -13.35 1.94 11.32
CA VAL A 177 -13.69 1.51 9.97
C VAL A 177 -12.79 0.33 9.54
N VAL A 178 -11.49 0.41 9.80
CA VAL A 178 -10.54 -0.69 9.53
C VAL A 178 -10.92 -1.94 10.33
N ASN A 179 -11.23 -1.81 11.61
CA ASN A 179 -11.63 -2.95 12.45
C ASN A 179 -12.88 -3.67 11.91
N ASN A 180 -13.89 -2.90 11.53
CA ASN A 180 -15.12 -3.46 10.99
C ASN A 180 -14.90 -4.16 9.64
N TRP A 181 -14.12 -3.54 8.76
CA TRP A 181 -13.74 -4.14 7.49
C TRP A 181 -12.93 -5.43 7.67
N LEU A 182 -11.92 -5.44 8.54
CA LEU A 182 -11.14 -6.65 8.81
C LEU A 182 -11.99 -7.80 9.33
N LYS A 183 -12.96 -7.53 10.22
CA LYS A 183 -13.95 -8.54 10.68
C LYS A 183 -14.81 -9.05 9.54
N GLU A 184 -15.24 -8.18 8.62
CA GLU A 184 -16.04 -8.56 7.46
C GLU A 184 -15.30 -9.53 6.53
N ILE A 185 -14.03 -9.24 6.23
CA ILE A 185 -13.28 -9.99 5.22
C ILE A 185 -12.54 -11.22 5.74
N LEU A 186 -12.24 -11.27 7.02
CA LEU A 186 -11.47 -12.36 7.63
C LEU A 186 -12.31 -13.29 8.52
N GLY A 187 -13.55 -12.92 8.84
CA GLY A 187 -14.51 -13.74 9.60
C GLY A 187 -14.27 -13.63 11.08
#